data_585b1499e1c29703834c3fbcc6a5f3ed
#
_entry.id   585b1499e1c29703834c3fbcc6a5f3ed
#
_cell.length_a   1.000
_cell.length_b   1.000
_cell.length_c   1.000
_cell.angle_alpha   90.00
_cell.angle_beta   90.00
_cell.angle_gamma   90.00
#
_symmetry.space_group_name_H-M   'P 1'
#
loop_
_entity.id
_entity.type
_entity.pdbx_description
1 polymer ?
#
loop_
_entity_poly.entity_id
_entity_poly.type
_entity_poly.pdbx_seq_one_letter_code
_entity_poly.pdbx_strand_id
1 'polypeptide(L)' 'MRKPVLEYNTVFQEETDGGFSVWVPDLPGCASQGETFEEALRNIKEAIELYLEDDAKNLPEPADYKQQFVVPVKVVHA' A
#
# COMPACT_ATOMS: atom_id res chain seq x y z
N MET A 1 -2.69 20.90 -19.10
CA MET A 1 -1.78 19.77 -19.07
C MET A 1 -2.27 18.75 -18.02
N ARG A 2 -2.35 17.50 -18.39
CA ARG A 2 -2.81 16.47 -17.48
C ARG A 2 -1.69 16.02 -16.55
N LYS A 3 -2.03 15.81 -15.29
CA LYS A 3 -1.12 15.16 -14.34
C LYS A 3 -1.09 13.67 -14.66
N PRO A 4 0.07 13.03 -14.53
CA PRO A 4 0.12 11.59 -14.73
C PRO A 4 -0.67 10.86 -13.63
N VAL A 5 -1.25 9.73 -14.00
CA VAL A 5 -1.89 8.84 -13.03
C VAL A 5 -0.87 7.77 -12.66
N LEU A 6 -0.61 7.64 -11.37
CA LEU A 6 0.28 6.63 -10.84
C LEU A 6 -0.54 5.58 -10.12
N GLU A 7 -0.15 4.33 -10.31
CA GLU A 7 -0.86 3.22 -9.69
C GLU A 7 0.12 2.40 -8.87
N TYR A 8 -0.23 2.17 -7.61
CA TYR A 8 0.57 1.37 -6.69
C TYR A 8 -0.28 0.27 -6.10
N ASN A 9 0.28 -0.92 -6.00
CA ASN A 9 -0.40 -1.99 -5.30
C ASN A 9 -0.33 -1.75 -3.81
N THR A 10 -1.43 -2.05 -3.14
CA THR A 10 -1.51 -1.96 -1.69
C THR A 10 -1.84 -3.34 -1.12
N VAL A 11 -1.35 -3.61 0.07
CA VAL A 11 -1.65 -4.86 0.77
C VAL A 11 -2.49 -4.52 1.99
N PHE A 12 -3.66 -5.13 2.09
CA PHE A 12 -4.56 -4.98 3.22
C PHE A 12 -4.49 -6.20 4.11
N GLN A 13 -4.52 -5.98 5.40
CA GLN A 13 -4.49 -7.05 6.39
C GLN A 13 -5.61 -6.81 7.38
N GLU A 14 -6.52 -7.77 7.48
CA GLU A 14 -7.58 -7.69 8.47
C GLU A 14 -7.03 -8.16 9.81
N GLU A 15 -7.15 -7.32 10.82
CA GLU A 15 -6.58 -7.62 12.13
C GLU A 15 -7.52 -8.52 12.93
N THR A 16 -6.95 -9.36 13.79
CA THR A 16 -7.72 -10.33 14.56
C THR A 16 -8.69 -9.68 15.55
N ASP A 17 -8.37 -8.49 16.04
CA ASP A 17 -9.24 -7.76 16.95
C ASP A 17 -10.02 -6.65 16.28
N GLY A 18 -10.13 -6.70 14.96
CA GLY A 18 -10.92 -5.77 14.16
C GLY A 18 -10.10 -4.73 13.46
N GLY A 19 -10.67 -4.17 12.39
CA GLY A 19 -9.99 -3.16 11.62
C GLY A 19 -9.03 -3.73 10.59
N PHE A 20 -8.42 -2.82 9.84
CA PHE A 20 -7.50 -3.17 8.75
C PHE A 20 -6.23 -2.35 8.84
N SER A 21 -5.11 -3.00 8.60
CA SER A 21 -3.84 -2.33 8.31
C SER A 21 -3.61 -2.40 6.82
N VAL A 22 -2.91 -1.41 6.27
CA VAL A 22 -2.64 -1.36 4.84
C VAL A 22 -1.28 -0.72 4.60
N TRP A 23 -0.56 -1.22 3.60
CA TRP A 23 0.73 -0.64 3.24
C TRP A 23 0.97 -0.76 1.74
N VAL A 24 1.96 -0.01 1.28
CA VAL A 24 2.33 0.03 -0.14
C VAL A 24 3.73 -0.57 -0.27
N PRO A 25 3.85 -1.79 -0.84
CA PRO A 25 5.16 -2.43 -0.95
C PRO A 25 6.21 -1.60 -1.70
N ASP A 26 5.80 -0.85 -2.72
CA ASP A 26 6.72 -0.06 -3.53
C ASP A 26 7.11 1.27 -2.90
N LEU A 27 6.47 1.66 -1.80
CA LEU A 27 6.75 2.92 -1.10
C LEU A 27 7.11 2.61 0.34
N PRO A 28 8.39 2.38 0.64
CA PRO A 28 8.81 2.00 1.99
C PRO A 28 8.33 2.98 3.05
N GLY A 29 7.71 2.45 4.10
CA GLY A 29 7.19 3.27 5.19
C GLY A 29 5.81 3.86 4.94
N CYS A 30 5.24 3.69 3.75
CA CYS A 30 3.91 4.20 3.45
C CYS A 30 2.87 3.18 3.92
N ALA A 31 2.19 3.50 5.01
CA ALA A 31 1.22 2.60 5.63
C ALA A 31 0.10 3.40 6.27
N SER A 32 -1.03 2.75 6.50
CA SER A 32 -2.16 3.36 7.18
C SER A 32 -3.05 2.28 7.78
N GLN A 33 -4.21 2.67 8.27
CA GLN A 33 -5.16 1.75 8.89
C GLN A 33 -6.56 2.35 8.85
N GLY A 34 -7.54 1.52 9.17
CA GLY A 34 -8.92 1.96 9.28
C GLY A 34 -9.77 0.90 9.95
N GLU A 35 -10.93 1.30 10.46
CA GLU A 35 -11.87 0.38 11.09
C GLU A 35 -12.55 -0.53 10.07
N THR A 36 -12.71 -0.03 8.85
CA THR A 36 -13.30 -0.77 7.74
C THR A 36 -12.34 -0.76 6.57
N PHE A 37 -12.60 -1.65 5.60
CA PHE A 37 -11.81 -1.67 4.37
C PHE A 37 -11.87 -0.31 3.66
N GLU A 38 -13.07 0.25 3.53
CA GLU A 38 -13.26 1.53 2.83
C GLU A 38 -12.51 2.67 3.51
N GLU A 39 -12.51 2.66 4.84
CA GLU A 39 -11.76 3.67 5.59
C GLU A 39 -10.26 3.50 5.40
N ALA A 40 -9.76 2.27 5.47
CA ALA A 40 -8.36 1.99 5.27
C ALA A 40 -7.93 2.35 3.84
N LEU A 41 -8.78 2.08 2.86
CA LEU A 41 -8.51 2.43 1.46
C LEU A 41 -8.38 3.94 1.29
N ARG A 42 -9.32 4.68 1.86
CA ARG A 42 -9.29 6.14 1.81
C ARG A 42 -8.04 6.69 2.50
N ASN A 43 -7.70 6.11 3.64
CA ASN A 43 -6.55 6.55 4.41
C ASN A 43 -5.23 6.24 3.73
N ILE A 44 -5.09 5.08 3.07
CA ILE A 44 -3.84 4.77 2.37
C ILE A 44 -3.68 5.64 1.13
N LYS A 45 -4.78 5.97 0.46
CA LYS A 45 -4.72 6.88 -0.68
C LYS A 45 -4.16 8.22 -0.25
N GLU A 46 -4.64 8.75 0.86
CA GLU A 46 -4.14 10.00 1.41
C GLU A 46 -2.66 9.89 1.81
N ALA A 47 -2.28 8.76 2.41
CA ALA A 47 -0.90 8.53 2.81
C ALA A 47 0.03 8.49 1.59
N ILE A 48 -0.41 7.87 0.49
CA ILE A 48 0.35 7.85 -0.75
C ILE A 48 0.52 9.26 -1.29
N GLU A 49 -0.56 10.04 -1.31
CA GLU A 49 -0.51 11.42 -1.81
C GLU A 49 0.49 12.25 -1.02
N LEU A 50 0.49 12.12 0.30
CA LEU A 50 1.44 12.82 1.15
C LEU A 50 2.88 12.33 0.95
N TYR A 51 3.05 11.04 0.80
CA TYR A 51 4.36 10.43 0.58
C TYR A 51 4.99 10.97 -0.70
N LEU A 52 4.22 10.99 -1.77
CA LEU A 52 4.69 11.48 -3.06
C LEU A 52 4.97 12.97 -3.04
N GLU A 53 4.22 13.71 -2.25
CA GLU A 53 4.40 15.14 -2.12
C GLU A 53 5.71 15.48 -1.40
N ASP A 54 6.01 14.75 -0.33
CA ASP A 54 7.21 14.98 0.48
C ASP A 54 8.50 14.65 -0.26
N ASP A 55 8.46 13.66 -1.15
CA ASP A 55 9.65 13.17 -1.83
C ASP A 55 9.56 13.39 -3.34
N ALA A 56 9.13 14.59 -3.72
CA ALA A 56 8.82 14.91 -5.11
C ALA A 56 10.00 14.79 -6.05
N LYS A 57 11.24 14.87 -5.55
CA LYS A 57 12.43 14.81 -6.39
C LYS A 57 12.93 13.40 -6.64
N ASN A 58 12.54 12.46 -5.78
CA ASN A 58 13.05 11.10 -5.83
C ASN A 58 11.90 10.09 -5.74
N LEU A 59 10.83 10.39 -6.46
CA LEU A 59 9.67 9.49 -6.47
C LEU A 59 10.04 8.15 -7.05
N PRO A 60 9.82 7.05 -6.33
CA PRO A 60 10.00 5.74 -6.93
C PRO A 60 8.93 5.52 -7.98
N GLU A 61 9.31 5.00 -9.12
CA GLU A 61 8.33 4.64 -10.13
C GLU A 61 7.65 3.34 -9.72
N PRO A 62 6.36 3.19 -10.06
CA PRO A 62 5.69 1.91 -9.84
C PRO A 62 6.45 0.80 -10.54
N ALA A 63 6.57 -0.35 -9.89
CA ALA A 63 7.25 -1.48 -10.48
C ALA A 63 6.50 -1.94 -11.72
N ASP A 64 7.26 -2.30 -12.75
CA ASP A 64 6.69 -2.75 -14.02
C ASP A 64 6.47 -4.26 -13.96
N TYR A 65 5.26 -4.67 -13.59
CA TYR A 65 4.92 -6.08 -13.54
C TYR A 65 3.46 -6.25 -13.97
N LYS A 66 3.18 -7.44 -14.49
CA LYS A 66 1.85 -7.74 -14.98
C LYS A 66 0.87 -7.98 -13.85
N GLN A 67 1.33 -8.66 -12.80
CA GLN A 67 0.45 -9.08 -11.73
C GLN A 67 1.26 -9.38 -10.48
N GLN A 68 0.64 -9.16 -9.33
CA GLN A 68 1.30 -9.40 -8.05
C GLN A 68 0.36 -10.19 -7.15
N PHE A 69 0.89 -11.23 -6.49
CA PHE A 69 0.12 -12.07 -5.60
C PHE A 69 0.72 -12.07 -4.21
N VAL A 70 -0.11 -12.29 -3.22
CA VAL A 70 0.33 -12.57 -1.87
C VAL A 70 -0.14 -13.98 -1.54
N VAL A 71 0.79 -14.87 -1.24
CA VAL A 71 0.49 -16.27 -1.03
C VAL A 71 1.06 -16.72 0.32
N PRO A 72 0.21 -17.24 1.22
CA PRO A 72 0.73 -17.79 2.47
C PRO A 72 1.45 -19.11 2.21
N VAL A 73 2.61 -19.26 2.78
CA VAL A 73 3.41 -20.49 2.66
C VAL A 73 3.69 -21.01 4.05
N LYS A 74 3.32 -22.26 4.29
CA LYS A 74 3.57 -22.91 5.57
C LYS A 74 4.89 -23.63 5.50
N VAL A 75 5.70 -23.46 6.52
CA VAL A 75 6.97 -24.17 6.64
C VAL A 75 7.00 -24.88 8.00
N VAL A 76 7.64 -26.03 8.02
CA VAL A 76 7.83 -26.75 9.28
C VAL A 76 9.10 -26.21 9.93
N HIS A 77 8.95 -25.76 11.16
CA HIS A 77 10.06 -25.20 11.91
C HIS A 77 10.49 -26.20 12.99
N ALA A 78 11.75 -26.56 12.92
CA ALA A 78 12.31 -27.51 13.88
C ALA A 78 12.74 -26.85 15.18
#